data_d8851d7241ad8e40b5e6bf9599cc5092
#
_entry.id   d8851d7241ad8e40b5e6bf9599cc5092
#
_cell.length_a   1.000
_cell.length_b   1.000
_cell.length_c   1.000
_cell.angle_alpha   90.00
_cell.angle_beta   90.00
_cell.angle_gamma   90.00
#
_symmetry.space_group_name_H-M   'P 1'
#
loop_
_entity.id
_entity.type
_entity.pdbx_description
1 polymer ?
#
loop_
_entity_poly.entity_id
_entity_poly.type
_entity_poly.pdbx_seq_one_letter_code
_entity_poly.pdbx_strand_id
1 'polypeptide(L)'
;MTDRAGALTLVAVVEFAVGAEVAGQRYEDAVLALLERHGGRLERRLRGTDGQTEVHVIRFDGRAGYESFLADPGRATLRTALGEAAPTTRVIEVHES
;
A
#
# COMPACT_ATOMS: atom_id res chain seq x y z
N MET A 1 -15.74 -21.75 -3.34
CA MET A 1 -15.52 -21.06 -3.44
C MET A 1 -15.60 -20.09 -3.73
N THR A 2 -15.57 -19.88 -3.57
CA THR A 2 -15.60 -19.01 -3.86
C THR A 2 -15.36 -18.11 -4.25
N ASP A 3 -15.94 -17.92 -4.35
CA ASP A 3 -15.75 -17.03 -5.09
C ASP A 3 -14.65 -16.17 -5.13
N ARG A 4 -13.67 -16.31 -5.37
CA ARG A 4 -12.54 -15.48 -5.43
C ARG A 4 -12.23 -14.94 -6.81
N ALA A 5 -13.08 -15.28 -7.75
CA ALA A 5 -13.00 -14.72 -9.09
C ALA A 5 -13.09 -13.21 -8.96
N GLY A 6 -12.14 -12.45 -9.47
CA GLY A 6 -12.10 -11.01 -9.40
C GLY A 6 -11.31 -10.43 -8.22
N ALA A 7 -11.07 -11.22 -7.18
CA ALA A 7 -10.25 -10.74 -6.07
C ALA A 7 -8.81 -10.53 -6.52
N LEU A 8 -8.16 -9.54 -5.93
CA LEU A 8 -6.82 -9.11 -6.34
C LEU A 8 -5.91 -9.10 -5.12
N THR A 9 -4.76 -9.76 -5.22
CA THR A 9 -3.74 -9.72 -4.19
C THR A 9 -2.50 -9.02 -4.72
N LEU A 10 -2.00 -8.09 -3.94
CA LEU A 10 -0.83 -7.29 -4.31
C LEU A 10 0.23 -7.39 -3.22
N VAL A 11 1.48 -7.36 -3.66
CA VAL A 11 2.62 -7.18 -2.75
C VAL A 11 3.22 -5.83 -3.08
N ALA A 12 3.30 -4.96 -2.10
CA ALA A 12 3.93 -3.65 -2.24
C ALA A 12 5.26 -3.67 -1.50
N VAL A 13 6.32 -3.29 -2.19
CA VAL A 13 7.64 -3.12 -1.58
C VAL A 13 7.89 -1.62 -1.48
N VAL A 14 7.98 -1.13 -0.25
CA VAL A 14 8.08 0.29 0.05
C VAL A 14 9.48 0.58 0.52
N GLU A 15 10.14 1.58 -0.08
CA GLU A 15 11.45 2.04 0.39
C GLU A 15 11.31 3.46 0.93
N PHE A 16 11.77 3.66 2.16
CA PHE A 16 11.72 4.98 2.79
C PHE A 16 12.90 5.81 2.35
N ALA A 17 12.68 7.10 2.19
CA ALA A 17 13.77 8.03 1.93
C ALA A 17 14.70 8.08 3.14
N VAL A 18 15.99 8.10 2.90
CA VAL A 18 17.00 8.13 3.97
C VAL A 18 16.80 9.41 4.79
N GLY A 19 16.69 9.25 6.12
CA GLY A 19 16.44 10.36 7.01
C GLY A 19 14.98 10.71 7.18
N ALA A 20 14.08 10.08 6.40
CA ALA A 20 12.64 10.33 6.49
C ALA A 20 11.86 9.03 6.81
N GLU A 21 12.51 8.09 7.47
CA GLU A 21 11.89 6.79 7.75
C GLU A 21 10.64 6.92 8.61
N VAL A 22 10.70 7.74 9.67
CA VAL A 22 9.55 7.91 10.57
C VAL A 22 8.40 8.59 9.84
N ALA A 23 8.69 9.65 9.07
CA ALA A 23 7.65 10.32 8.29
C ALA A 23 7.05 9.39 7.26
N GLY A 24 7.89 8.56 6.62
CA GLY A 24 7.44 7.57 5.65
C GLY A 24 6.54 6.51 6.28
N GLN A 25 6.89 6.05 7.48
CA GLN A 25 6.07 5.07 8.19
C GLN A 25 4.71 5.64 8.53
N ARG A 26 4.66 6.90 8.98
CA ARG A 26 3.38 7.58 9.28
C ARG A 26 2.55 7.77 8.03
N TYR A 27 3.21 8.09 6.92
CA TYR A 27 2.54 8.19 5.64
C TYR A 27 1.89 6.85 5.26
N GLU A 28 2.63 5.74 5.41
CA GLU A 28 2.08 4.42 5.12
C GLU A 28 0.93 4.08 6.06
N ASP A 29 1.02 4.44 7.35
CA ASP A 29 -0.10 4.24 8.28
C ASP A 29 -1.36 4.92 7.74
N ALA A 30 -1.25 6.15 7.29
CA ALA A 30 -2.38 6.93 6.82
C ALA A 30 -2.93 6.39 5.49
N VAL A 31 -2.04 5.99 4.57
CA VAL A 31 -2.44 5.45 3.28
C VAL A 31 -3.16 4.11 3.47
N LEU A 32 -2.60 3.24 4.31
CA LEU A 32 -3.19 1.91 4.54
C LEU A 32 -4.56 2.04 5.21
N ALA A 33 -4.78 3.09 6.00
CA ALA A 33 -6.09 3.33 6.62
C ALA A 33 -7.17 3.65 5.57
N LEU A 34 -6.80 4.02 4.36
CA LEU A 34 -7.77 4.30 3.29
C LEU A 34 -8.27 3.05 2.58
N LEU A 35 -7.60 1.90 2.78
CA LEU A 35 -7.93 0.69 2.03
C LEU A 35 -9.39 0.28 2.17
N GLU A 36 -9.94 0.36 3.37
CA GLU A 36 -11.30 -0.13 3.62
C GLU A 36 -12.36 0.54 2.78
N ARG A 37 -12.18 1.83 2.47
CA ARG A 37 -13.17 2.55 1.68
C ARG A 37 -13.20 2.09 0.22
N HIS A 38 -12.24 1.25 -0.18
CA HIS A 38 -12.12 0.74 -1.54
C HIS A 38 -12.22 -0.79 -1.60
N GLY A 39 -12.71 -1.42 -0.54
CA GLY A 39 -12.82 -2.88 -0.50
C GLY A 39 -11.47 -3.56 -0.37
N GLY A 40 -10.48 -2.85 0.16
CA GLY A 40 -9.15 -3.41 0.38
C GLY A 40 -8.88 -3.69 1.85
N ARG A 41 -7.92 -4.55 2.09
CA ARG A 41 -7.45 -4.81 3.45
C ARG A 41 -6.00 -5.23 3.43
N LEU A 42 -5.31 -4.87 4.50
CA LEU A 42 -3.92 -5.22 4.71
C LEU A 42 -3.88 -6.61 5.37
N GLU A 43 -3.31 -7.59 4.66
CA GLU A 43 -3.20 -8.95 5.19
C GLU A 43 -1.92 -9.13 5.99
N ARG A 44 -0.82 -8.52 5.54
CA ARG A 44 0.44 -8.55 6.27
C ARG A 44 1.19 -7.24 6.07
N ARG A 45 1.87 -6.82 7.12
CA ARG A 45 2.77 -5.68 7.05
C ARG A 45 4.08 -6.09 7.73
N LEU A 46 5.15 -6.10 6.95
CA LEU A 46 6.45 -6.54 7.41
C LEU A 46 7.43 -5.39 7.24
N ARG A 47 8.33 -5.24 8.19
CA ARG A 47 9.35 -4.18 8.09
C ARG A 47 10.72 -4.83 7.98
N GLY A 48 11.54 -4.33 7.06
CA GLY A 48 12.91 -4.78 6.92
C GLY A 48 13.69 -4.51 8.20
N THR A 49 14.61 -5.42 8.52
CA THR A 49 15.41 -5.28 9.74
C THR A 49 16.34 -4.08 9.67
N ASP A 50 16.57 -3.53 8.47
CA ASP A 50 17.35 -2.30 8.30
C ASP A 50 16.54 -1.04 8.61
N GLY A 51 15.23 -1.15 8.81
CA GLY A 51 14.35 -0.01 9.08
C GLY A 51 14.05 0.84 7.87
N GLN A 52 14.46 0.44 6.68
CA GLN A 52 14.35 1.26 5.48
C GLN A 52 13.31 0.76 4.49
N THR A 53 12.75 -0.42 4.73
CA THR A 53 11.85 -1.07 3.78
C THR A 53 10.64 -1.60 4.51
N GLU A 54 9.48 -1.58 3.86
CA GLU A 54 8.31 -2.33 4.30
C GLU A 54 7.77 -3.15 3.15
N VAL A 55 7.16 -4.27 3.50
CA VAL A 55 6.46 -5.11 2.53
C VAL A 55 5.03 -5.24 3.01
N HIS A 56 4.09 -4.94 2.13
CA HIS A 56 2.67 -5.02 2.44
C HIS A 56 2.03 -6.07 1.54
N VAL A 57 1.25 -6.96 2.13
CA VAL A 57 0.39 -7.88 1.36
C VAL A 57 -1.02 -7.34 1.49
N ILE A 58 -1.61 -6.94 0.37
CA ILE A 58 -2.87 -6.23 0.34
C ILE A 58 -3.82 -6.99 -0.56
N ARG A 59 -5.07 -7.12 -0.11
CA ARG A 59 -6.10 -7.78 -0.90
C ARG A 59 -7.25 -6.83 -1.14
N PHE A 60 -7.68 -6.74 -2.41
CA PHE A 60 -8.90 -6.02 -2.79
C PHE A 60 -9.96 -7.03 -3.22
N ASP A 61 -11.23 -6.68 -3.00
CA ASP A 61 -12.34 -7.51 -3.45
C ASP A 61 -12.39 -7.60 -4.97
N GLY A 62 -11.84 -6.60 -5.66
CA GLY A 62 -11.75 -6.60 -7.11
C GLY A 62 -10.85 -5.50 -7.61
N ARG A 63 -10.54 -5.54 -8.90
CA ARG A 63 -9.65 -4.57 -9.53
C ARG A 63 -10.21 -3.14 -9.46
N ALA A 64 -11.53 -3.00 -9.54
CA ALA A 64 -12.14 -1.67 -9.49
C ALA A 64 -11.83 -0.96 -8.16
N GLY A 65 -11.80 -1.70 -7.07
CA GLY A 65 -11.43 -1.14 -5.77
C GLY A 65 -9.98 -0.68 -5.73
N TYR A 66 -9.10 -1.47 -6.33
CA TYR A 66 -7.69 -1.09 -6.41
C TYR A 66 -7.52 0.20 -7.22
N GLU A 67 -8.19 0.28 -8.38
CA GLU A 67 -8.12 1.49 -9.22
C GLU A 67 -8.68 2.70 -8.50
N SER A 68 -9.78 2.52 -7.79
CA SER A 68 -10.40 3.56 -6.99
C SER A 68 -9.45 4.04 -5.87
N PHE A 69 -8.76 3.09 -5.23
CA PHE A 69 -7.78 3.41 -4.21
C PHE A 69 -6.62 4.25 -4.78
N LEU A 70 -6.11 3.87 -5.95
CA LEU A 70 -5.04 4.62 -6.59
C LEU A 70 -5.46 6.06 -6.92
N ALA A 71 -6.75 6.26 -7.20
CA ALA A 71 -7.29 7.58 -7.55
C ALA A 71 -7.83 8.35 -6.34
N ASP A 72 -7.71 7.80 -5.12
CA ASP A 72 -8.24 8.45 -3.93
C ASP A 72 -7.53 9.78 -3.68
N PRO A 73 -8.28 10.91 -3.64
CA PRO A 73 -7.64 12.21 -3.42
C PRO A 73 -6.93 12.30 -2.07
N GLY A 74 -7.34 11.50 -1.08
CA GLY A 74 -6.65 11.44 0.21
C GLY A 74 -5.22 10.94 0.05
N ARG A 75 -5.00 9.94 -0.82
CA ARG A 75 -3.65 9.46 -1.11
C ARG A 75 -2.80 10.57 -1.74
N ALA A 76 -3.35 11.26 -2.71
CA ALA A 76 -2.65 12.33 -3.40
C ALA A 76 -2.26 13.45 -2.42
N THR A 77 -3.17 13.83 -1.53
CA THR A 77 -2.92 14.86 -0.53
C THR A 77 -1.79 14.45 0.41
N LEU A 78 -1.81 13.20 0.89
CA LEU A 78 -0.78 12.70 1.78
C LEU A 78 0.59 12.71 1.11
N ARG A 79 0.65 12.27 -0.15
CA ARG A 79 1.91 12.22 -0.88
C ARG A 79 2.45 13.62 -1.14
N THR A 80 1.58 14.53 -1.54
CA THR A 80 1.97 15.92 -1.79
C THR A 80 2.55 16.56 -0.53
N ALA A 81 1.99 16.26 0.63
CA ALA A 81 2.46 16.82 1.90
C ALA A 81 3.89 16.38 2.22
N LEU A 82 4.30 15.18 1.81
CA LEU A 82 5.67 14.71 2.04
C LEU A 82 6.65 15.17 0.97
N GLY A 83 6.16 15.42 -0.25
CA GLY A 83 7.03 15.83 -1.35
C GLY A 83 8.13 14.81 -1.60
N GLU A 84 9.38 15.25 -1.60
CA GLU A 84 10.53 14.39 -1.89
C GLU A 84 10.81 13.39 -0.77
N ALA A 85 10.25 13.59 0.43
CA ALA A 85 10.42 12.65 1.53
C ALA A 85 9.44 11.49 1.42
N ALA A 86 8.55 11.47 0.43
CA ALA A 86 7.62 10.37 0.24
C ALA A 86 8.35 9.08 -0.12
N PRO A 87 7.91 7.93 0.41
CA PRO A 87 8.51 6.65 0.06
C PRO A 87 8.29 6.33 -1.42
N THR A 88 9.16 5.49 -1.97
CA THR A 88 8.94 4.90 -3.29
C THR A 88 8.34 3.51 -3.09
N THR A 89 7.43 3.13 -3.99
CA THR A 89 6.71 1.87 -3.84
C THR A 89 6.70 1.14 -5.17
N ARG A 90 7.03 -0.15 -5.11
CA ARG A 90 6.89 -1.05 -6.23
C ARG A 90 5.79 -2.04 -5.90
N VAL A 91 4.84 -2.21 -6.82
CA VAL A 91 3.69 -3.08 -6.60
C VAL A 91 3.75 -4.25 -7.56
N ILE A 92 3.52 -5.44 -7.03
CA ILE A 92 3.51 -6.68 -7.81
C ILE A 92 2.16 -7.34 -7.58
N GLU A 93 1.46 -7.64 -8.66
CA GLU A 93 0.24 -8.43 -8.57
C GLU A 93 0.64 -9.90 -8.48
N VAL A 94 0.05 -10.62 -7.52
CA VAL A 94 0.42 -12.02 -7.26
C VAL A 94 -0.83 -12.89 -7.18
N HIS A 95 -0.61 -14.18 -7.31
CA HIS A 95 -1.67 -15.18 -7.11
C HIS A 95 -1.03 -16.44 -6.55
N GLU A 96 -1.85 -17.29 -5.98
CA GLU A 96 -1.39 -18.61 -5.49
C GLU A 96 -0.87 -19.43 -6.66
N SER A 97 0.27 -20.11 -6.46
CA SER A 97 0.81 -20.97 -7.52
C SER A 97 0.33 -22.41 -7.37
#